data_5a2db8eba7a2976fe05ff2c7e0c17351
#
_entry.id   5a2db8eba7a2976fe05ff2c7e0c17351
#
_cell.length_a   1.000
_cell.length_b   1.000
_cell.length_c   1.000
_cell.angle_alpha   90.00
_cell.angle_beta   90.00
_cell.angle_gamma   90.00
#
_symmetry.space_group_name_H-M   'P 1'
#
loop_
_entity.id
_entity.type
_entity.pdbx_description
1 polymer ?
#
loop_
_entity_poly.entity_id
_entity_poly.type
_entity_poly.pdbx_seq_one_letter_code
_entity_poly.pdbx_strand_id
1 'polypeptide(L)'
;MGDLEGKTALITGASKGIGAATAGALHAAGVSLGLASRSGDDLGIAEAVAMAADVRDQSALEAIAAATSERFRGIDILVINAGVGSYGPFLDLPVDEMEDMIDVNVKGALYSVRAVLPYLLEAEGGGDIVTVASEAGRRGLPNEAVYCASKFAQIGLTRALDHELRERGVRCTTVAPGGVSTEFAMGRGRTPDMPELEGMMSPEDVAEAVMFVLTRPRSHRVLEVAFRPMTEPSMG
;
A
#
# COMPACT_ATOMS: atom_id res chain seq x y z
N MET A 1 10.06 -13.73 -16.21
CA MET A 1 9.60 -12.63 -15.39
C MET A 1 8.79 -11.70 -16.27
N GLY A 2 7.64 -11.20 -15.82
CA GLY A 2 6.90 -10.15 -16.55
C GLY A 2 7.75 -8.88 -16.58
N ASP A 3 7.75 -8.22 -17.75
CA ASP A 3 8.39 -6.93 -17.92
C ASP A 3 7.46 -5.82 -17.40
N LEU A 4 7.99 -4.90 -16.61
CA LEU A 4 7.26 -3.73 -16.10
C LEU A 4 7.63 -2.45 -16.87
N GLU A 5 8.60 -2.51 -17.76
CA GLU A 5 9.03 -1.36 -18.56
C GLU A 5 7.86 -0.77 -19.36
N GLY A 6 7.71 0.54 -19.28
CA GLY A 6 6.63 1.27 -19.94
C GLY A 6 5.26 1.21 -19.25
N LYS A 7 5.12 0.46 -18.13
CA LYS A 7 3.90 0.49 -17.31
C LYS A 7 3.81 1.77 -16.49
N THR A 8 2.60 2.08 -16.03
CA THR A 8 2.32 3.24 -15.17
C THR A 8 1.75 2.77 -13.85
N ALA A 9 2.34 3.23 -12.73
CA ALA A 9 1.87 2.93 -11.39
C ALA A 9 1.42 4.19 -10.65
N LEU A 10 0.31 4.10 -9.90
CA LEU A 10 -0.07 5.09 -8.90
C LEU A 10 0.14 4.50 -7.51
N ILE A 11 0.88 5.22 -6.64
CA ILE A 11 1.25 4.79 -5.30
C ILE A 11 0.69 5.78 -4.28
N THR A 12 -0.08 5.30 -3.30
CA THR A 12 -0.53 6.12 -2.17
C THR A 12 0.43 6.01 -0.98
N GLY A 13 0.61 7.13 -0.25
CA GLY A 13 1.59 7.17 0.83
C GLY A 13 3.03 7.06 0.36
N ALA A 14 3.32 7.65 -0.82
CA ALA A 14 4.56 7.45 -1.54
C ALA A 14 5.78 8.17 -0.93
N SER A 15 5.61 9.17 -0.06
CA SER A 15 6.69 10.10 0.32
C SER A 15 7.77 9.51 1.23
N LYS A 16 7.54 8.36 1.89
CA LYS A 16 8.48 7.74 2.81
C LYS A 16 8.23 6.25 3.04
N GLY A 17 9.16 5.60 3.73
CA GLY A 17 9.03 4.20 4.13
C GLY A 17 8.77 3.26 2.96
N ILE A 18 7.86 2.31 3.13
CA ILE A 18 7.53 1.28 2.13
C ILE A 18 7.08 1.91 0.79
N GLY A 19 6.30 3.00 0.84
CA GLY A 19 5.82 3.67 -0.38
C GLY A 19 6.96 4.25 -1.20
N ALA A 20 7.92 4.93 -0.56
CA ALA A 20 9.10 5.48 -1.24
C ALA A 20 10.02 4.37 -1.79
N ALA A 21 10.28 3.32 -1.01
CA ALA A 21 11.07 2.17 -1.46
C ALA A 21 10.41 1.48 -2.66
N THR A 22 9.07 1.30 -2.63
CA THR A 22 8.30 0.74 -3.75
C THR A 22 8.38 1.64 -4.99
N ALA A 23 8.26 2.96 -4.81
CA ALA A 23 8.40 3.92 -5.91
C ALA A 23 9.78 3.83 -6.55
N GLY A 24 10.85 3.80 -5.75
CA GLY A 24 12.22 3.62 -6.24
C GLY A 24 12.41 2.33 -7.00
N ALA A 25 11.91 1.20 -6.49
CA ALA A 25 12.02 -0.10 -7.15
C ALA A 25 11.26 -0.15 -8.50
N LEU A 26 10.05 0.41 -8.55
CA LEU A 26 9.26 0.50 -9.77
C LEU A 26 9.90 1.45 -10.80
N HIS A 27 10.41 2.61 -10.36
CA HIS A 27 11.13 3.51 -11.24
C HIS A 27 12.37 2.86 -11.86
N ALA A 28 13.16 2.15 -11.05
CA ALA A 28 14.34 1.41 -11.54
C ALA A 28 13.98 0.30 -12.54
N ALA A 29 12.73 -0.19 -12.54
CA ALA A 29 12.20 -1.15 -13.49
C ALA A 29 11.54 -0.50 -14.73
N GLY A 30 11.70 0.82 -14.93
CA GLY A 30 11.17 1.54 -16.09
C GLY A 30 9.67 1.89 -16.01
N VAL A 31 9.08 1.86 -14.79
CA VAL A 31 7.68 2.21 -14.55
C VAL A 31 7.53 3.72 -14.38
N SER A 32 6.57 4.31 -15.08
CA SER A 32 6.14 5.70 -14.89
C SER A 32 5.32 5.84 -13.61
N LEU A 33 5.49 6.94 -12.85
CA LEU A 33 4.96 7.04 -11.49
C LEU A 33 3.98 8.21 -11.29
N GLY A 34 2.82 7.89 -10.70
CA GLY A 34 1.97 8.81 -9.97
C GLY A 34 2.19 8.64 -8.46
N LEU A 35 2.56 9.70 -7.76
CA LEU A 35 2.95 9.66 -6.34
C LEU A 35 1.98 10.52 -5.51
N ALA A 36 1.07 9.85 -4.79
CA ALA A 36 0.11 10.50 -3.90
C ALA A 36 0.64 10.49 -2.46
N SER A 37 0.83 11.64 -1.86
CA SER A 37 1.19 11.81 -0.45
C SER A 37 0.71 13.15 0.08
N ARG A 38 0.63 13.33 1.39
CA ARG A 38 0.26 14.63 1.99
C ARG A 38 1.26 15.74 1.70
N SER A 39 2.54 15.40 1.52
CA SER A 39 3.58 16.38 1.19
C SER A 39 3.65 16.73 -0.29
N GLY A 40 3.18 15.85 -1.19
CA GLY A 40 3.38 15.99 -2.63
C GLY A 40 4.82 15.78 -3.08
N ASP A 41 5.63 15.06 -2.29
CA ASP A 41 7.05 14.79 -2.56
C ASP A 41 7.20 13.91 -3.80
N ASP A 42 8.07 14.32 -4.72
CA ASP A 42 8.40 13.61 -5.97
C ASP A 42 9.57 12.62 -5.83
N LEU A 43 10.16 12.51 -4.64
CA LEU A 43 11.30 11.65 -4.34
C LEU A 43 12.55 11.92 -5.22
N GLY A 44 12.63 13.08 -5.84
CA GLY A 44 13.67 13.42 -6.81
C GLY A 44 13.50 12.72 -8.17
N ILE A 45 12.33 12.16 -8.46
CA ILE A 45 11.99 11.52 -9.74
C ILE A 45 11.30 12.56 -10.63
N ALA A 46 12.08 13.29 -11.41
CA ALA A 46 11.63 14.46 -12.15
C ALA A 46 10.46 14.21 -13.13
N GLU A 47 10.33 12.98 -13.65
CA GLU A 47 9.25 12.61 -14.55
C GLU A 47 7.97 12.15 -13.82
N ALA A 48 7.99 11.96 -12.50
CA ALA A 48 6.84 11.52 -11.76
C ALA A 48 5.74 12.61 -11.71
N VAL A 49 4.49 12.18 -11.71
CA VAL A 49 3.35 13.02 -11.36
C VAL A 49 3.16 12.95 -9.86
N ALA A 50 3.76 13.89 -9.12
CA ALA A 50 3.63 13.96 -7.66
C ALA A 50 2.62 15.02 -7.26
N MET A 51 1.68 14.68 -6.38
CA MET A 51 0.65 15.62 -5.92
C MET A 51 0.40 15.48 -4.42
N ALA A 52 0.17 16.61 -3.76
CA ALA A 52 -0.35 16.63 -2.41
C ALA A 52 -1.79 16.08 -2.40
N ALA A 53 -1.97 14.90 -1.81
CA ALA A 53 -3.27 14.22 -1.72
C ALA A 53 -3.39 13.50 -0.38
N ASP A 54 -4.44 13.83 0.37
CA ASP A 54 -4.87 13.05 1.52
C ASP A 54 -5.79 11.93 1.01
N VAL A 55 -5.50 10.68 1.36
CA VAL A 55 -6.33 9.54 0.91
C VAL A 55 -7.75 9.56 1.46
N ARG A 56 -8.04 10.39 2.47
CA ARG A 56 -9.39 10.65 2.98
C ARG A 56 -10.22 11.55 2.07
N ASP A 57 -9.56 12.23 1.11
CA ASP A 57 -10.22 13.08 0.10
C ASP A 57 -10.27 12.34 -1.24
N GLN A 58 -11.47 11.88 -1.59
CA GLN A 58 -11.70 11.17 -2.86
C GLN A 58 -11.37 12.05 -4.05
N SER A 59 -11.70 13.35 -4.00
CA SER A 59 -11.47 14.26 -5.13
C SER A 59 -9.98 14.49 -5.39
N ALA A 60 -9.16 14.53 -4.34
CA ALA A 60 -7.72 14.62 -4.48
C ALA A 60 -7.12 13.34 -5.14
N LEU A 61 -7.65 12.17 -4.80
CA LEU A 61 -7.23 10.91 -5.44
C LEU A 61 -7.69 10.82 -6.90
N GLU A 62 -8.89 11.27 -7.22
CA GLU A 62 -9.38 11.36 -8.60
C GLU A 62 -8.53 12.33 -9.42
N ALA A 63 -8.12 13.47 -8.86
CA ALA A 63 -7.29 14.46 -9.53
C ALA A 63 -5.89 13.91 -9.88
N ILE A 64 -5.22 13.22 -8.93
CA ILE A 64 -3.91 12.63 -9.23
C ILE A 64 -4.01 11.45 -10.19
N ALA A 65 -5.07 10.64 -10.11
CA ALA A 65 -5.30 9.55 -11.06
C ALA A 65 -5.49 10.08 -12.47
N ALA A 66 -6.29 11.14 -12.64
CA ALA A 66 -6.49 11.80 -13.91
C ALA A 66 -5.19 12.40 -14.48
N ALA A 67 -4.44 13.15 -13.66
CA ALA A 67 -3.16 13.74 -14.06
C ALA A 67 -2.12 12.68 -14.46
N THR A 68 -2.05 11.55 -13.70
CA THR A 68 -1.17 10.44 -14.01
C THR A 68 -1.54 9.79 -15.35
N SER A 69 -2.84 9.50 -15.53
CA SER A 69 -3.34 8.91 -16.76
C SER A 69 -3.16 9.82 -17.97
N GLU A 70 -3.38 11.11 -17.83
CA GLU A 70 -3.15 12.08 -18.89
C GLU A 70 -1.68 12.15 -19.31
N ARG A 71 -0.78 12.17 -18.33
CA ARG A 71 0.67 12.25 -18.56
C ARG A 71 1.25 11.00 -19.21
N PHE A 72 0.79 9.80 -18.82
CA PHE A 72 1.38 8.52 -19.20
C PHE A 72 0.45 7.62 -20.04
N ARG A 73 -0.74 8.12 -20.42
CA ARG A 73 -1.74 7.44 -21.26
C ARG A 73 -2.38 6.20 -20.63
N GLY A 74 -2.57 6.23 -19.31
CA GLY A 74 -3.24 5.18 -18.57
C GLY A 74 -2.56 4.89 -17.22
N ILE A 75 -3.14 3.96 -16.48
CA ILE A 75 -2.57 3.44 -15.23
C ILE A 75 -2.75 1.91 -15.26
N ASP A 76 -1.65 1.18 -15.08
CA ASP A 76 -1.61 -0.28 -15.07
C ASP A 76 -1.60 -0.86 -13.65
N ILE A 77 -1.05 -0.11 -12.69
CA ILE A 77 -0.76 -0.59 -11.34
C ILE A 77 -1.26 0.42 -10.31
N LEU A 78 -2.01 -0.06 -9.31
CA LEU A 78 -2.32 0.69 -8.11
C LEU A 78 -1.63 0.03 -6.90
N VAL A 79 -0.80 0.78 -6.20
CA VAL A 79 -0.23 0.37 -4.90
C VAL A 79 -0.92 1.14 -3.79
N ILE A 80 -1.78 0.45 -3.03
CA ILE A 80 -2.46 0.98 -1.85
C ILE A 80 -1.53 0.79 -0.66
N ASN A 81 -0.76 1.83 -0.32
CA ASN A 81 0.24 1.77 0.74
C ASN A 81 -0.03 2.79 1.85
N ALA A 82 -0.75 3.88 1.59
CA ALA A 82 -1.07 4.86 2.62
C ALA A 82 -1.71 4.19 3.84
N GLY A 83 -1.18 4.49 5.02
CA GLY A 83 -1.68 3.93 6.27
C GLY A 83 -1.12 4.65 7.49
N VAL A 84 -1.84 4.55 8.59
CA VAL A 84 -1.46 5.01 9.91
C VAL A 84 -1.71 3.92 10.95
N GLY A 85 -0.98 3.95 12.06
CA GLY A 85 -1.17 3.07 13.19
C GLY A 85 -1.07 3.84 14.49
N SER A 86 -1.82 3.40 15.48
CA SER A 86 -1.71 3.81 16.86
C SER A 86 -1.91 2.60 17.75
N TYR A 87 -1.03 2.42 18.74
CA TYR A 87 -0.93 1.23 19.57
C TYR A 87 -1.09 1.60 21.04
N GLY A 88 -1.85 0.79 21.75
CA GLY A 88 -2.09 0.94 23.18
C GLY A 88 -3.29 0.13 23.65
N PRO A 89 -3.51 0.03 24.98
CA PRO A 89 -4.71 -0.59 25.52
C PRO A 89 -5.96 0.09 24.96
N PHE A 90 -6.99 -0.67 24.61
CA PHE A 90 -8.16 -0.17 23.89
C PHE A 90 -8.85 1.03 24.56
N LEU A 91 -8.93 1.03 25.90
CA LEU A 91 -9.57 2.12 26.63
C LEU A 91 -8.71 3.39 26.74
N ASP A 92 -7.40 3.27 26.52
CA ASP A 92 -6.47 4.39 26.62
C ASP A 92 -6.20 5.04 25.25
N LEU A 93 -6.63 4.37 24.17
CA LEU A 93 -6.44 4.86 22.81
C LEU A 93 -7.38 6.04 22.52
N PRO A 94 -6.87 7.22 22.11
CA PRO A 94 -7.70 8.36 21.77
C PRO A 94 -8.69 8.04 20.63
N VAL A 95 -9.94 8.50 20.75
CA VAL A 95 -11.00 8.22 19.78
C VAL A 95 -10.65 8.78 18.39
N ASP A 96 -10.06 9.95 18.33
CA ASP A 96 -9.62 10.58 17.08
C ASP A 96 -8.52 9.78 16.37
N GLU A 97 -7.64 9.10 17.12
CA GLU A 97 -6.67 8.17 16.55
C GLU A 97 -7.32 6.86 16.03
N MET A 98 -8.37 6.40 16.73
CA MET A 98 -9.17 5.27 16.23
C MET A 98 -9.86 5.62 14.91
N GLU A 99 -10.49 6.79 14.83
CA GLU A 99 -11.15 7.30 13.63
C GLU A 99 -10.15 7.50 12.50
N ASP A 100 -8.98 8.10 12.79
CA ASP A 100 -7.90 8.30 11.81
C ASP A 100 -7.44 6.99 11.16
N MET A 101 -7.29 5.90 11.97
CA MET A 101 -6.94 4.58 11.43
C MET A 101 -8.01 4.02 10.48
N ILE A 102 -9.28 4.21 10.79
CA ILE A 102 -10.38 3.76 9.90
C ILE A 102 -10.44 4.64 8.65
N ASP A 103 -10.35 5.94 8.82
CA ASP A 103 -10.47 6.89 7.71
C ASP A 103 -9.31 6.76 6.72
N VAL A 104 -8.08 6.63 7.20
CA VAL A 104 -6.91 6.49 6.33
C VAL A 104 -6.81 5.07 5.77
N ASN A 105 -6.84 4.03 6.63
CA ASN A 105 -6.53 2.67 6.19
C ASN A 105 -7.69 2.03 5.43
N VAL A 106 -8.94 2.31 5.80
CA VAL A 106 -10.12 1.67 5.17
C VAL A 106 -10.73 2.58 4.11
N LYS A 107 -11.19 3.78 4.47
CA LYS A 107 -11.80 4.69 3.49
C LYS A 107 -10.79 5.12 2.43
N GLY A 108 -9.55 5.42 2.84
CA GLY A 108 -8.48 5.75 1.90
C GLY A 108 -8.21 4.64 0.89
N ALA A 109 -8.24 3.36 1.32
CA ALA A 109 -8.13 2.24 0.40
C ALA A 109 -9.31 2.15 -0.59
N LEU A 110 -10.56 2.31 -0.09
CA LEU A 110 -11.76 2.34 -0.92
C LEU A 110 -11.70 3.45 -1.97
N TYR A 111 -11.33 4.65 -1.56
CA TYR A 111 -11.23 5.81 -2.45
C TYR A 111 -10.11 5.66 -3.49
N SER A 112 -8.97 5.07 -3.09
CA SER A 112 -7.86 4.77 -4.01
C SER A 112 -8.31 3.81 -5.11
N VAL A 113 -9.00 2.72 -4.76
CA VAL A 113 -9.57 1.79 -5.74
C VAL A 113 -10.57 2.51 -6.64
N ARG A 114 -11.51 3.26 -6.07
CA ARG A 114 -12.54 3.95 -6.85
C ARG A 114 -11.98 4.94 -7.85
N ALA A 115 -10.93 5.67 -7.47
CA ALA A 115 -10.28 6.67 -8.33
C ALA A 115 -9.51 6.02 -9.50
N VAL A 116 -8.87 4.86 -9.26
CA VAL A 116 -7.92 4.28 -10.23
C VAL A 116 -8.53 3.12 -11.04
N LEU A 117 -9.52 2.41 -10.50
CA LEU A 117 -10.11 1.24 -11.15
C LEU A 117 -10.58 1.47 -12.61
N PRO A 118 -11.20 2.61 -12.97
CA PRO A 118 -11.55 2.84 -14.38
C PRO A 118 -10.38 2.69 -15.35
N TYR A 119 -9.21 3.18 -14.97
CA TYR A 119 -7.98 3.10 -15.79
C TYR A 119 -7.42 1.68 -15.84
N LEU A 120 -7.43 0.96 -14.69
CA LEU A 120 -6.96 -0.44 -14.63
C LEU A 120 -7.79 -1.37 -15.52
N LEU A 121 -9.07 -1.07 -15.68
CA LEU A 121 -9.97 -1.87 -16.54
C LEU A 121 -9.70 -1.64 -18.03
N GLU A 122 -9.05 -0.54 -18.40
CA GLU A 122 -8.65 -0.20 -19.76
C GLU A 122 -7.18 -0.53 -20.05
N ALA A 123 -6.43 -0.97 -19.02
CA ALA A 123 -5.00 -1.28 -19.15
C ALA A 123 -4.76 -2.44 -20.12
N GLU A 124 -3.90 -2.21 -21.12
CA GLU A 124 -3.52 -3.25 -22.09
C GLU A 124 -2.75 -4.38 -21.38
N GLY A 125 -3.25 -5.61 -21.54
CA GLY A 125 -2.71 -6.77 -20.84
C GLY A 125 -3.21 -6.93 -19.39
N GLY A 126 -4.13 -6.05 -18.94
CA GLY A 126 -4.78 -6.07 -17.63
C GLY A 126 -4.04 -5.29 -16.53
N GLY A 127 -4.78 -4.92 -15.49
CA GLY A 127 -4.29 -4.12 -14.37
C GLY A 127 -3.86 -4.95 -13.16
N ASP A 128 -3.18 -4.28 -12.21
CA ASP A 128 -2.79 -4.84 -10.92
C ASP A 128 -3.14 -3.90 -9.76
N ILE A 129 -3.73 -4.46 -8.71
CA ILE A 129 -3.93 -3.78 -7.42
C ILE A 129 -3.09 -4.52 -6.38
N VAL A 130 -2.14 -3.82 -5.76
CA VAL A 130 -1.34 -4.34 -4.66
C VAL A 130 -1.67 -3.55 -3.40
N THR A 131 -2.22 -4.23 -2.40
CA THR A 131 -2.53 -3.64 -1.10
C THR A 131 -1.44 -4.00 -0.09
N VAL A 132 -0.72 -3.00 0.40
CA VAL A 132 0.23 -3.16 1.51
C VAL A 132 -0.56 -3.13 2.81
N ALA A 133 -0.98 -4.32 3.25
CA ALA A 133 -1.72 -4.51 4.49
C ALA A 133 -0.78 -4.66 5.70
N SER A 134 -0.84 -5.77 6.42
CA SER A 134 0.00 -6.13 7.55
C SER A 134 -0.31 -7.56 8.02
N GLU A 135 0.59 -8.20 8.76
CA GLU A 135 0.29 -9.38 9.59
C GLU A 135 -0.86 -9.11 10.58
N ALA A 136 -1.02 -7.86 11.04
CA ALA A 136 -2.16 -7.43 11.86
C ALA A 136 -3.53 -7.55 11.15
N GLY A 137 -3.55 -7.72 9.83
CA GLY A 137 -4.76 -8.01 9.06
C GLY A 137 -5.08 -9.49 8.95
N ARG A 138 -4.24 -10.37 9.49
CA ARG A 138 -4.34 -11.83 9.45
C ARG A 138 -4.60 -12.45 10.82
N ARG A 139 -4.25 -11.72 11.87
CA ARG A 139 -4.40 -12.14 13.28
C ARG A 139 -4.61 -10.92 14.18
N GLY A 140 -5.23 -11.12 15.33
CA GLY A 140 -5.31 -10.09 16.38
C GLY A 140 -3.97 -9.97 17.10
N LEU A 141 -3.57 -8.74 17.40
CA LEU A 141 -2.36 -8.44 18.16
C LEU A 141 -2.73 -7.64 19.42
N PRO A 142 -2.09 -7.89 20.57
CA PRO A 142 -2.31 -7.11 21.79
C PRO A 142 -2.02 -5.63 21.54
N ASN A 143 -2.83 -4.75 22.11
CA ASN A 143 -2.71 -3.30 21.98
C ASN A 143 -2.86 -2.73 20.55
N GLU A 144 -3.34 -3.52 19.60
CA GLU A 144 -3.48 -3.13 18.19
C GLU A 144 -4.92 -3.34 17.67
N ALA A 145 -5.93 -3.35 18.53
CA ALA A 145 -7.28 -3.78 18.17
C ALA A 145 -7.87 -3.02 16.96
N VAL A 146 -7.81 -1.69 16.96
CA VAL A 146 -8.35 -0.87 15.85
C VAL A 146 -7.47 -0.97 14.61
N TYR A 147 -6.15 -0.98 14.79
CA TYR A 147 -5.23 -1.21 13.68
C TYR A 147 -5.47 -2.56 13.01
N CYS A 148 -5.56 -3.65 13.80
CA CYS A 148 -5.92 -4.97 13.29
C CYS A 148 -7.23 -4.91 12.51
N ALA A 149 -8.29 -4.35 13.07
CA ALA A 149 -9.59 -4.23 12.41
C ALA A 149 -9.47 -3.53 11.04
N SER A 150 -8.72 -2.43 10.97
CA SER A 150 -8.48 -1.70 9.73
C SER A 150 -7.71 -2.53 8.69
N LYS A 151 -6.72 -3.31 9.12
CA LYS A 151 -5.92 -4.16 8.24
C LYS A 151 -6.66 -5.43 7.79
N PHE A 152 -7.51 -6.01 8.63
CA PHE A 152 -8.46 -7.05 8.22
C PHE A 152 -9.42 -6.54 7.14
N ALA A 153 -9.92 -5.31 7.28
CA ALA A 153 -10.77 -4.69 6.27
C ALA A 153 -10.05 -4.55 4.92
N GLN A 154 -8.77 -4.14 4.90
CA GLN A 154 -7.97 -4.06 3.67
C GLN A 154 -7.80 -5.43 3.00
N ILE A 155 -7.51 -6.48 3.76
CA ILE A 155 -7.39 -7.85 3.22
C ILE A 155 -8.73 -8.32 2.67
N GLY A 156 -9.83 -8.09 3.41
CA GLY A 156 -11.18 -8.43 2.98
C GLY A 156 -11.57 -7.74 1.67
N LEU A 157 -11.31 -6.43 1.58
CA LEU A 157 -11.53 -5.65 0.36
C LEU A 157 -10.74 -6.22 -0.82
N THR A 158 -9.44 -6.46 -0.65
CA THR A 158 -8.57 -6.95 -1.73
C THR A 158 -9.03 -8.32 -2.24
N ARG A 159 -9.42 -9.21 -1.34
CA ARG A 159 -9.95 -10.54 -1.71
C ARG A 159 -11.28 -10.47 -2.45
N ALA A 160 -12.19 -9.58 -2.03
CA ALA A 160 -13.46 -9.37 -2.71
C ALA A 160 -13.25 -8.82 -4.13
N LEU A 161 -12.38 -7.81 -4.26
CA LEU A 161 -12.01 -7.24 -5.56
C LEU A 161 -11.37 -8.26 -6.50
N ASP A 162 -10.54 -9.18 -5.99
CA ASP A 162 -9.98 -10.26 -6.80
C ASP A 162 -11.07 -11.15 -7.43
N HIS A 163 -12.13 -11.46 -6.67
CA HIS A 163 -13.26 -12.22 -7.20
C HIS A 163 -14.06 -11.44 -8.25
N GLU A 164 -14.27 -10.15 -8.04
CA GLU A 164 -15.06 -9.30 -8.93
C GLU A 164 -14.32 -8.96 -10.26
N LEU A 165 -13.01 -8.77 -10.17
CA LEU A 165 -12.22 -8.14 -11.24
C LEU A 165 -11.39 -9.11 -12.07
N ARG A 166 -11.18 -10.35 -11.62
CA ARG A 166 -10.34 -11.34 -12.33
C ARG A 166 -10.77 -11.58 -13.78
N GLU A 167 -12.07 -11.65 -14.04
CA GLU A 167 -12.62 -11.85 -15.39
C GLU A 167 -12.48 -10.59 -16.27
N ARG A 168 -12.24 -9.45 -15.63
CA ARG A 168 -11.93 -8.17 -16.27
C ARG A 168 -10.41 -7.98 -16.46
N GLY A 169 -9.59 -8.99 -16.14
CA GLY A 169 -8.15 -8.95 -16.30
C GLY A 169 -7.37 -8.20 -15.22
N VAL A 170 -8.02 -7.78 -14.12
CA VAL A 170 -7.33 -7.12 -13.00
C VAL A 170 -6.99 -8.15 -11.91
N ARG A 171 -5.72 -8.20 -11.50
CA ARG A 171 -5.24 -9.02 -10.38
C ARG A 171 -5.21 -8.17 -9.11
N CYS A 172 -5.65 -8.75 -8.00
CA CYS A 172 -5.59 -8.09 -6.70
C CYS A 172 -4.76 -8.94 -5.73
N THR A 173 -3.72 -8.35 -5.16
CA THR A 173 -2.78 -9.03 -4.26
C THR A 173 -2.66 -8.27 -2.96
N THR A 174 -2.64 -8.99 -1.85
CA THR A 174 -2.26 -8.45 -0.54
C THR A 174 -0.79 -8.75 -0.25
N VAL A 175 -0.02 -7.74 0.11
CA VAL A 175 1.31 -7.87 0.72
C VAL A 175 1.13 -7.55 2.22
N ALA A 176 1.42 -8.53 3.08
CA ALA A 176 1.15 -8.48 4.52
C ALA A 176 2.47 -8.65 5.31
N PRO A 177 3.28 -7.58 5.43
CA PRO A 177 4.52 -7.64 6.20
C PRO A 177 4.24 -7.65 7.71
N GLY A 178 5.18 -8.23 8.48
CA GLY A 178 5.33 -8.02 9.91
C GLY A 178 6.01 -6.70 10.23
N GLY A 179 6.86 -6.65 11.25
CA GLY A 179 7.57 -5.44 11.67
C GLY A 179 8.52 -4.91 10.59
N VAL A 180 8.36 -3.64 10.24
CA VAL A 180 9.22 -2.92 9.28
C VAL A 180 9.78 -1.67 9.95
N SER A 181 11.09 -1.44 9.81
CA SER A 181 11.81 -0.30 10.36
C SER A 181 11.51 0.97 9.56
N THR A 182 10.52 1.73 10.03
CA THR A 182 10.06 2.99 9.43
C THR A 182 9.64 3.95 10.53
N GLU A 183 9.31 5.18 10.16
CA GLU A 183 8.67 6.16 11.08
C GLU A 183 7.19 5.84 11.39
N PHE A 184 6.67 4.72 10.94
CA PHE A 184 5.27 4.33 11.15
C PHE A 184 4.95 4.16 12.63
N ALA A 185 3.86 4.78 13.09
CA ALA A 185 3.39 4.81 14.48
C ALA A 185 4.37 5.42 15.50
N MET A 186 5.44 6.11 15.08
CA MET A 186 6.32 6.84 15.99
C MET A 186 5.55 7.94 16.71
N GLY A 187 5.63 7.95 18.04
CA GLY A 187 4.84 8.85 18.91
C GLY A 187 3.38 8.39 19.13
N ARG A 188 2.97 7.28 18.51
CA ARG A 188 1.64 6.67 18.64
C ARG A 188 1.75 5.20 19.05
N GLY A 189 2.49 4.94 20.12
CA GLY A 189 2.75 3.59 20.64
C GLY A 189 4.09 2.99 20.24
N ARG A 190 4.84 3.62 19.32
CA ARG A 190 6.25 3.32 19.06
C ARG A 190 7.13 4.47 19.49
N THR A 191 8.31 4.14 20.05
CA THR A 191 9.37 5.10 20.39
C THR A 191 10.69 4.62 19.79
N PRO A 192 11.65 5.51 19.44
CA PRO A 192 12.89 5.12 18.75
C PRO A 192 13.80 4.16 19.53
N ASP A 193 13.61 4.06 20.84
CA ASP A 193 14.38 3.24 21.77
C ASP A 193 13.75 1.87 22.05
N MET A 194 12.64 1.52 21.37
CA MET A 194 12.00 0.22 21.55
C MET A 194 12.88 -0.92 21.03
N PRO A 195 13.19 -1.95 21.85
CA PRO A 195 13.98 -3.10 21.42
C PRO A 195 13.35 -3.87 20.26
N GLU A 196 12.02 -3.84 20.13
CA GLU A 196 11.26 -4.48 19.07
C GLU A 196 11.57 -3.93 17.68
N LEU A 197 12.15 -2.73 17.59
CA LEU A 197 12.59 -2.15 16.31
C LEU A 197 13.90 -2.78 15.81
N GLU A 198 14.66 -3.38 16.70
CA GLU A 198 15.90 -4.07 16.36
C GLU A 198 15.60 -5.37 15.59
N GLY A 199 16.19 -5.52 14.43
CA GLY A 199 15.99 -6.71 13.59
C GLY A 199 14.67 -6.73 12.79
N MET A 200 13.93 -5.61 12.76
CA MET A 200 12.83 -5.43 11.80
C MET A 200 13.33 -5.44 10.36
N MET A 201 12.44 -5.80 9.44
CA MET A 201 12.70 -5.72 8.00
C MET A 201 12.90 -4.27 7.56
N SER A 202 13.59 -4.08 6.44
CA SER A 202 13.68 -2.77 5.78
C SER A 202 12.45 -2.48 4.92
N PRO A 203 12.17 -1.23 4.56
CA PRO A 203 11.17 -0.90 3.54
C PRO A 203 11.42 -1.56 2.19
N GLU A 204 12.69 -1.77 1.83
CA GLU A 204 13.15 -2.41 0.60
C GLU A 204 12.75 -3.88 0.54
N ASP A 205 12.75 -4.62 1.66
CA ASP A 205 12.27 -6.01 1.73
C ASP A 205 10.80 -6.11 1.33
N VAL A 206 10.00 -5.10 1.70
CA VAL A 206 8.58 -5.03 1.31
C VAL A 206 8.43 -4.63 -0.16
N ALA A 207 9.25 -3.70 -0.64
CA ALA A 207 9.27 -3.33 -2.06
C ALA A 207 9.64 -4.52 -2.95
N GLU A 208 10.59 -5.38 -2.54
CA GLU A 208 10.92 -6.62 -3.23
C GLU A 208 9.70 -7.57 -3.32
N ALA A 209 8.91 -7.69 -2.26
CA ALA A 209 7.68 -8.49 -2.29
C ALA A 209 6.63 -7.90 -3.25
N VAL A 210 6.50 -6.57 -3.33
CA VAL A 210 5.65 -5.90 -4.33
C VAL A 210 6.16 -6.19 -5.74
N MET A 211 7.45 -6.06 -5.99
CA MET A 211 8.07 -6.39 -7.28
C MET A 211 7.89 -7.87 -7.64
N PHE A 212 8.03 -8.76 -6.65
CA PHE A 212 7.79 -10.19 -6.86
C PHE A 212 6.38 -10.44 -7.39
N VAL A 213 5.33 -9.88 -6.81
CA VAL A 213 3.95 -10.15 -7.27
C VAL A 213 3.67 -9.53 -8.63
N LEU A 214 4.15 -8.33 -8.90
CA LEU A 214 3.92 -7.63 -10.16
C LEU A 214 4.61 -8.31 -11.34
N THR A 215 5.79 -8.89 -11.13
CA THR A 215 6.58 -9.58 -12.18
C THR A 215 6.13 -11.02 -12.44
N ARG A 216 5.09 -11.53 -11.78
CA ARG A 216 4.56 -12.87 -12.09
C ARG A 216 3.83 -12.91 -13.43
N PRO A 217 3.94 -14.03 -14.17
CA PRO A 217 3.17 -14.20 -15.41
C PRO A 217 1.68 -13.98 -15.20
N ARG A 218 1.00 -13.40 -16.18
CA ARG A 218 -0.46 -13.15 -16.14
C ARG A 218 -1.31 -14.41 -16.07
N SER A 219 -0.71 -15.58 -16.28
CA SER A 219 -1.40 -16.89 -16.24
C SER A 219 -1.86 -17.32 -14.84
N HIS A 220 -1.37 -16.66 -13.80
CA HIS A 220 -1.78 -16.94 -12.42
C HIS A 220 -1.77 -15.66 -11.56
N ARG A 221 -2.42 -15.75 -10.41
CA ARG A 221 -2.53 -14.66 -9.44
C ARG A 221 -1.85 -15.06 -8.14
N VAL A 222 -1.04 -14.18 -7.61
CA VAL A 222 -0.59 -14.27 -6.22
C VAL A 222 -1.65 -13.57 -5.37
N LEU A 223 -2.34 -14.30 -4.51
CA LEU A 223 -3.44 -13.73 -3.71
C LEU A 223 -2.92 -12.99 -2.48
N GLU A 224 -1.87 -13.54 -1.86
CA GLU A 224 -1.29 -13.00 -0.64
C GLU A 224 0.18 -13.38 -0.52
N VAL A 225 1.01 -12.44 -0.08
CA VAL A 225 2.39 -12.67 0.37
C VAL A 225 2.50 -12.15 1.79
N ALA A 226 2.71 -13.06 2.74
CA ALA A 226 2.86 -12.74 4.15
C ALA A 226 4.24 -13.18 4.64
N PHE A 227 4.94 -12.31 5.32
CA PHE A 227 6.30 -12.54 5.80
C PHE A 227 6.62 -11.65 7.01
N ARG A 228 7.56 -12.12 7.83
CA ARG A 228 7.92 -11.48 9.10
C ARG A 228 9.43 -11.50 9.31
N PRO A 229 9.97 -10.53 10.08
CA PRO A 229 11.36 -10.62 10.52
C PRO A 229 11.59 -11.90 11.32
N MET A 230 12.78 -12.46 11.22
CA MET A 230 13.16 -13.67 12.00
C MET A 230 13.16 -13.41 13.49
N THR A 231 13.29 -12.17 13.91
CA THR A 231 13.26 -11.73 15.31
C THR A 231 11.86 -11.66 15.90
N GLU A 232 10.82 -11.59 15.06
CA GLU A 232 9.43 -11.54 15.53
C GLU A 232 9.00 -12.92 16.07
N PRO A 233 8.55 -13.00 17.33
CA PRO A 233 8.18 -14.28 17.93
C PRO A 233 7.01 -14.93 17.18
N SER A 234 7.07 -16.24 17.03
CA SER A 234 5.95 -17.05 16.53
C SER A 234 4.82 -16.99 17.55
N MET A 235 3.91 -16.05 17.38
CA MET A 235 2.62 -16.12 18.06
C MET A 235 1.65 -16.82 17.12
N GLY A 236 1.08 -17.90 17.61
CA GLY A 236 0.21 -18.82 16.90
C GLY A 236 -1.08 -18.19 16.40
#